data_56340124d89ef3dba0c3b210ed9c8281
#
_entry.id   56340124d89ef3dba0c3b210ed9c8281
#
_cell.length_a   1.000
_cell.length_b   1.000
_cell.length_c   1.000
_cell.angle_alpha   90.00
_cell.angle_beta   90.00
_cell.angle_gamma   90.00
#
_symmetry.space_group_name_H-M   'P 1'
#
loop_
_entity.id
_entity.type
_entity.pdbx_description
1 polymer ?
#
loop_
_entity_poly.entity_id
_entity_poly.type
_entity_poly.pdbx_seq_one_letter_code
_entity_poly.pdbx_strand_id
1 'polypeptide(L)'
;FRRGAGGARLVLMSVAAPVVSGVLETCLYVIDVPRARAFYERVFGFHAMIADERLCAFDVAPGSVLILFRKGGTLKPVRVGDGYIPAHDGGGPQHFAFGIRTEDWDDWKHHLAENRVPVESEVSWPQGGRSLYFRDPDGLVVELATRGLWRNY
;
A
#
# COMPACT_ATOMS: atom_id res chain seq x y z
N PHE A 1 65.76 13.79 -18.30
CA PHE A 1 64.43 13.91 -18.96
C PHE A 1 63.49 12.89 -18.32
N ARG A 2 62.64 13.31 -17.37
CA ARG A 2 61.54 12.50 -16.87
C ARG A 2 60.25 13.10 -17.37
N ARG A 3 59.51 12.36 -18.22
CA ARG A 3 58.17 12.72 -18.62
C ARG A 3 57.19 12.26 -17.54
N GLY A 4 56.50 13.22 -16.95
CA GLY A 4 55.35 12.95 -16.08
C GLY A 4 54.16 12.49 -16.88
N ALA A 5 53.63 11.32 -16.59
CA ALA A 5 52.35 10.86 -17.11
C ALA A 5 51.22 11.50 -16.29
N GLY A 6 50.56 12.50 -16.87
CA GLY A 6 49.34 13.07 -16.32
C GLY A 6 48.19 12.09 -16.50
N GLY A 7 47.82 11.36 -15.46
CA GLY A 7 46.64 10.54 -15.46
C GLY A 7 45.39 11.43 -15.39
N ALA A 8 44.65 11.51 -16.50
CA ALA A 8 43.32 12.13 -16.49
C ALA A 8 42.39 11.32 -15.62
N ARG A 9 42.02 11.88 -14.43
CA ARG A 9 41.03 11.33 -13.54
C ARG A 9 39.64 11.53 -14.17
N LEU A 10 39.07 10.46 -14.71
CA LEU A 10 37.69 10.47 -15.19
C LEU A 10 36.76 10.76 -13.98
N VAL A 11 36.23 11.97 -13.93
CA VAL A 11 35.17 12.32 -12.97
C VAL A 11 33.89 11.75 -13.53
N LEU A 12 33.46 10.59 -13.03
CA LEU A 12 32.13 10.06 -13.28
C LEU A 12 31.13 11.03 -12.65
N MET A 13 30.51 11.87 -13.48
CA MET A 13 29.36 12.67 -13.08
C MET A 13 28.20 11.69 -12.79
N SER A 14 27.91 11.48 -11.51
CA SER A 14 26.72 10.78 -11.07
C SER A 14 25.50 11.62 -11.49
N VAL A 15 24.78 11.19 -12.50
CA VAL A 15 23.50 11.79 -12.84
C VAL A 15 22.51 11.36 -11.76
N ALA A 16 21.95 12.32 -11.02
CA ALA A 16 20.94 12.04 -10.01
C ALA A 16 19.71 11.39 -10.69
N ALA A 17 19.13 10.38 -10.01
CA ALA A 17 17.92 9.74 -10.52
C ALA A 17 16.76 10.75 -10.59
N PRO A 18 15.87 10.63 -11.58
CA PRO A 18 14.62 11.40 -11.61
C PRO A 18 13.80 11.19 -10.33
N VAL A 19 13.04 12.21 -9.95
CA VAL A 19 12.29 12.21 -8.69
C VAL A 19 10.99 11.41 -8.86
N VAL A 20 10.69 10.52 -7.90
CA VAL A 20 9.39 9.87 -7.74
C VAL A 20 8.52 10.73 -6.85
N SER A 21 7.26 11.00 -7.25
CA SER A 21 6.36 11.86 -6.49
C SER A 21 5.69 11.17 -5.29
N GLY A 22 5.62 9.84 -5.28
CA GLY A 22 5.03 9.04 -4.21
C GLY A 22 4.67 7.62 -4.65
N VAL A 23 4.07 6.86 -3.74
CA VAL A 23 3.44 5.57 -4.05
C VAL A 23 2.02 5.86 -4.53
N LEU A 24 1.75 5.56 -5.81
CA LEU A 24 0.45 5.83 -6.44
C LEU A 24 -0.59 4.77 -6.06
N GLU A 25 -0.19 3.49 -6.15
CA GLU A 25 -1.09 2.38 -5.91
C GLU A 25 -0.44 1.27 -5.09
N THR A 26 -1.26 0.62 -4.28
CA THR A 26 -0.89 -0.56 -3.51
C THR A 26 -1.78 -1.72 -3.96
N CYS A 27 -1.17 -2.86 -4.31
CA CYS A 27 -1.88 -4.03 -4.80
C CYS A 27 -1.91 -5.12 -3.75
N LEU A 28 -3.10 -5.64 -3.44
CA LEU A 28 -3.32 -6.80 -2.58
C LEU A 28 -3.93 -7.92 -3.41
N TYR A 29 -3.60 -9.15 -3.05
CA TYR A 29 -4.09 -10.35 -3.74
C TYR A 29 -4.98 -11.14 -2.80
N VAL A 30 -6.29 -11.18 -3.14
CA VAL A 30 -7.35 -11.76 -2.32
C VAL A 30 -7.97 -12.98 -3.00
N ILE A 31 -8.56 -13.87 -2.23
CA ILE A 31 -9.20 -15.08 -2.76
C ILE A 31 -10.53 -14.73 -3.42
N ASP A 32 -11.29 -13.84 -2.79
CA ASP A 32 -12.66 -13.45 -3.20
C ASP A 32 -12.77 -11.92 -3.22
N VAL A 33 -12.72 -11.34 -4.45
CA VAL A 33 -12.77 -9.89 -4.63
C VAL A 33 -14.08 -9.28 -4.12
N PRO A 34 -15.29 -9.82 -4.39
CA PRO A 34 -16.53 -9.29 -3.83
C PRO A 34 -16.54 -9.26 -2.29
N ARG A 35 -16.07 -10.31 -1.64
CA ARG A 35 -16.00 -10.38 -0.17
C ARG A 35 -15.03 -9.35 0.40
N ALA A 36 -13.82 -9.26 -0.16
CA ALA A 36 -12.83 -8.28 0.26
C ALA A 36 -13.33 -6.85 -0.01
N ARG A 37 -13.93 -6.58 -1.18
CA ARG A 37 -14.55 -5.31 -1.53
C ARG A 37 -15.57 -4.88 -0.47
N ALA A 38 -16.51 -5.74 -0.12
CA ALA A 38 -17.55 -5.46 0.87
C ALA A 38 -16.95 -5.10 2.25
N PHE A 39 -15.82 -5.70 2.62
CA PHE A 39 -15.11 -5.36 3.83
C PHE A 39 -14.53 -3.93 3.78
N TYR A 40 -13.80 -3.57 2.72
CA TYR A 40 -13.17 -2.25 2.60
C TYR A 40 -14.21 -1.13 2.43
N GLU A 41 -15.29 -1.36 1.70
CA GLU A 41 -16.42 -0.42 1.61
C GLU A 41 -17.08 -0.19 2.98
N ARG A 42 -17.33 -1.25 3.74
CA ARG A 42 -17.99 -1.16 5.06
C ARG A 42 -17.10 -0.56 6.14
N VAL A 43 -15.83 -1.00 6.21
CA VAL A 43 -14.93 -0.59 7.29
C VAL A 43 -14.29 0.77 7.03
N PHE A 44 -13.96 1.08 5.78
CA PHE A 44 -13.26 2.31 5.44
C PHE A 44 -14.11 3.35 4.70
N GLY A 45 -15.31 2.95 4.25
CA GLY A 45 -16.13 3.82 3.43
C GLY A 45 -15.55 4.08 2.04
N PHE A 46 -14.61 3.25 1.57
CA PHE A 46 -13.99 3.46 0.27
C PHE A 46 -14.99 3.29 -0.88
N HIS A 47 -14.80 4.08 -1.93
CA HIS A 47 -15.60 3.98 -3.14
C HIS A 47 -14.81 3.26 -4.23
N ALA A 48 -15.41 2.20 -4.81
CA ALA A 48 -14.81 1.49 -5.93
C ALA A 48 -14.91 2.35 -7.21
N MET A 49 -13.76 2.67 -7.80
CA MET A 49 -13.66 3.33 -9.11
C MET A 49 -13.85 2.31 -10.24
N ILE A 50 -13.33 1.11 -10.04
CA ILE A 50 -13.44 -0.03 -10.95
C ILE A 50 -13.72 -1.26 -10.10
N ALA A 51 -14.66 -2.12 -10.53
CA ALA A 51 -14.91 -3.38 -9.86
C ALA A 51 -15.45 -4.42 -10.85
N ASP A 52 -14.81 -5.58 -10.88
CA ASP A 52 -15.26 -6.78 -11.55
C ASP A 52 -14.89 -8.03 -10.72
N GLU A 53 -15.09 -9.24 -11.26
CA GLU A 53 -14.73 -10.48 -10.56
C GLU A 53 -13.21 -10.70 -10.39
N ARG A 54 -12.40 -9.99 -11.14
CA ARG A 54 -10.95 -10.10 -11.16
C ARG A 54 -10.25 -9.07 -10.29
N LEU A 55 -10.78 -7.85 -10.22
CA LEU A 55 -10.19 -6.76 -9.45
C LEU A 55 -11.23 -5.76 -8.92
N CYS A 56 -10.82 -5.04 -7.88
CA CYS A 56 -11.50 -3.84 -7.41
C CYS A 56 -10.44 -2.77 -7.09
N ALA A 57 -10.59 -1.58 -7.65
CA ALA A 57 -9.72 -0.43 -7.36
C ALA A 57 -10.51 0.63 -6.58
N PHE A 58 -9.98 1.02 -5.42
CA PHE A 58 -10.58 2.02 -4.54
C PHE A 58 -9.86 3.36 -4.61
N ASP A 59 -10.63 4.43 -4.58
CA ASP A 59 -10.16 5.75 -4.22
C ASP A 59 -9.96 5.80 -2.70
N VAL A 60 -8.70 5.91 -2.25
CA VAL A 60 -8.36 5.94 -0.82
C VAL A 60 -8.16 7.36 -0.33
N ALA A 61 -7.40 8.15 -1.08
CA ALA A 61 -7.08 9.54 -0.78
C ALA A 61 -6.48 10.19 -2.04
N PRO A 62 -6.36 11.51 -2.13
CA PRO A 62 -5.76 12.17 -3.28
C PRO A 62 -4.40 11.56 -3.66
N GLY A 63 -4.33 10.96 -4.85
CA GLY A 63 -3.11 10.31 -5.36
C GLY A 63 -2.78 8.96 -4.72
N SER A 64 -3.73 8.28 -4.07
CA SER A 64 -3.52 6.98 -3.46
C SER A 64 -4.66 6.01 -3.80
N VAL A 65 -4.32 4.87 -4.38
CA VAL A 65 -5.26 3.84 -4.83
C VAL A 65 -4.93 2.51 -4.13
N LEU A 66 -5.96 1.82 -3.66
CA LEU A 66 -5.85 0.43 -3.24
C LEU A 66 -6.48 -0.47 -4.29
N ILE A 67 -5.73 -1.45 -4.79
CA ILE A 67 -6.23 -2.41 -5.76
C ILE A 67 -6.28 -3.80 -5.13
N LEU A 68 -7.45 -4.41 -5.16
CA LEU A 68 -7.61 -5.83 -4.82
C LEU A 68 -7.60 -6.63 -6.12
N PHE A 69 -6.67 -7.56 -6.28
CA PHE A 69 -6.64 -8.52 -7.36
C PHE A 69 -7.05 -9.91 -6.85
N ARG A 70 -7.82 -10.64 -7.67
CA ARG A 70 -8.05 -12.04 -7.40
C ARG A 70 -6.74 -12.83 -7.56
N LYS A 71 -6.35 -13.61 -6.55
CA LYS A 71 -5.20 -14.53 -6.63
C LYS A 71 -5.29 -15.41 -7.85
N GLY A 72 -4.20 -15.54 -8.59
CA GLY A 72 -4.13 -16.29 -9.84
C GLY A 72 -4.81 -15.60 -11.03
N GLY A 73 -5.44 -14.42 -10.83
CA GLY A 73 -6.16 -13.69 -11.88
C GLY A 73 -5.27 -12.87 -12.82
N THR A 74 -3.99 -12.71 -12.46
CA THR A 74 -3.03 -11.83 -13.17
C THR A 74 -1.77 -12.58 -13.66
N LEU A 75 -1.82 -13.90 -13.71
CA LEU A 75 -0.69 -14.77 -14.14
C LEU A 75 -0.34 -14.66 -15.63
N LYS A 76 -1.14 -13.94 -16.41
CA LYS A 76 -0.87 -13.70 -17.84
C LYS A 76 -0.82 -12.18 -18.10
N PRO A 77 0.05 -11.74 -19.02
CA PRO A 77 0.08 -10.34 -19.44
C PRO A 77 -1.28 -9.90 -20.01
N VAL A 78 -1.68 -8.66 -19.74
CA VAL A 78 -2.93 -8.07 -20.25
C VAL A 78 -2.58 -6.95 -21.23
N ARG A 79 -3.09 -7.01 -22.48
CA ARG A 79 -2.92 -5.94 -23.45
C ARG A 79 -3.75 -4.73 -23.08
N VAL A 80 -3.11 -3.56 -23.17
CA VAL A 80 -3.76 -2.26 -22.95
C VAL A 80 -3.24 -1.31 -24.02
N GLY A 81 -4.08 -0.88 -24.94
CA GLY A 81 -3.65 -0.06 -26.07
C GLY A 81 -2.52 -0.72 -26.88
N ASP A 82 -1.43 0.01 -27.06
CA ASP A 82 -0.24 -0.45 -27.80
C ASP A 82 0.76 -1.24 -26.93
N GLY A 83 0.51 -1.31 -25.63
CA GLY A 83 1.38 -2.00 -24.67
C GLY A 83 0.73 -3.21 -24.00
N TYR A 84 1.36 -3.65 -22.94
CA TYR A 84 0.80 -4.68 -22.07
C TYR A 84 1.25 -4.48 -20.61
N ILE A 85 0.38 -4.87 -19.69
CA ILE A 85 0.74 -5.01 -18.27
C ILE A 85 1.37 -6.38 -18.12
N PRO A 86 2.62 -6.49 -17.61
CA PRO A 86 3.26 -7.77 -17.35
C PRO A 86 2.45 -8.62 -16.36
N ALA A 87 2.61 -9.94 -16.44
CA ALA A 87 2.04 -10.84 -15.46
C ALA A 87 2.58 -10.52 -14.05
N HIS A 88 1.69 -10.58 -13.08
CA HIS A 88 2.03 -10.39 -11.66
C HIS A 88 1.08 -11.21 -10.79
N ASP A 89 1.45 -11.50 -9.57
CA ASP A 89 0.60 -12.14 -8.57
C ASP A 89 1.25 -11.95 -7.20
N GLY A 90 0.53 -12.28 -6.13
CA GLY A 90 1.03 -12.18 -4.78
C GLY A 90 0.39 -13.19 -3.85
N GLY A 91 1.03 -13.42 -2.72
CA GLY A 91 0.52 -14.35 -1.72
C GLY A 91 1.29 -14.28 -0.43
N GLY A 92 0.86 -15.11 0.55
CA GLY A 92 1.43 -15.11 1.89
C GLY A 92 0.86 -14.00 2.78
N PRO A 93 1.36 -13.89 4.02
CA PRO A 93 0.90 -12.90 4.99
C PRO A 93 1.44 -11.50 4.64
N GLN A 94 0.71 -10.78 3.84
CA GLN A 94 1.03 -9.40 3.48
C GLN A 94 0.63 -8.44 4.60
N HIS A 95 1.32 -7.30 4.68
CA HIS A 95 1.06 -6.20 5.60
C HIS A 95 1.05 -4.87 4.87
N PHE A 96 0.11 -3.99 5.20
CA PHE A 96 0.04 -2.63 4.71
C PHE A 96 -0.62 -1.72 5.75
N ALA A 97 -0.39 -0.41 5.64
CA ALA A 97 -0.86 0.57 6.59
C ALA A 97 -1.60 1.73 5.92
N PHE A 98 -2.66 2.20 6.59
CA PHE A 98 -3.31 3.48 6.30
C PHE A 98 -2.92 4.50 7.36
N GLY A 99 -2.61 5.72 6.92
CA GLY A 99 -2.44 6.84 7.81
C GLY A 99 -3.78 7.37 8.31
N ILE A 100 -3.89 7.63 9.61
CA ILE A 100 -5.06 8.25 10.24
C ILE A 100 -4.65 9.48 11.04
N ARG A 101 -5.60 10.37 11.29
CA ARG A 101 -5.36 11.50 12.19
C ARG A 101 -5.27 11.02 13.65
N THR A 102 -4.44 11.66 14.44
CA THR A 102 -4.24 11.28 15.85
C THR A 102 -5.53 11.44 16.67
N GLU A 103 -6.32 12.45 16.36
CA GLU A 103 -7.60 12.74 17.02
C GLU A 103 -8.67 11.68 16.73
N ASP A 104 -8.60 10.94 15.61
CA ASP A 104 -9.58 9.92 15.23
C ASP A 104 -9.27 8.55 15.87
N TRP A 105 -8.27 8.44 16.72
CA TRP A 105 -7.82 7.17 17.30
C TRP A 105 -8.92 6.38 18.02
N ASP A 106 -9.62 7.01 18.93
CA ASP A 106 -10.66 6.34 19.72
C ASP A 106 -11.91 6.09 18.88
N ASP A 107 -12.23 6.95 17.93
CA ASP A 107 -13.31 6.76 16.98
C ASP A 107 -13.04 5.53 16.09
N TRP A 108 -11.81 5.33 15.63
CA TRP A 108 -11.43 4.14 14.87
C TRP A 108 -11.57 2.86 15.70
N LYS A 109 -11.16 2.87 16.95
CA LYS A 109 -11.34 1.70 17.84
C LYS A 109 -12.82 1.34 18.01
N HIS A 110 -13.64 2.33 18.25
CA HIS A 110 -15.10 2.16 18.37
C HIS A 110 -15.69 1.65 17.05
N HIS A 111 -15.35 2.27 15.94
CA HIS A 111 -15.82 1.89 14.60
C HIS A 111 -15.43 0.45 14.22
N LEU A 112 -14.20 0.02 14.49
CA LEU A 112 -13.78 -1.36 14.27
C LEU A 112 -14.62 -2.34 15.11
N ALA A 113 -14.88 -2.01 16.40
CA ALA A 113 -15.71 -2.83 17.27
C ALA A 113 -17.15 -2.94 16.76
N GLU A 114 -17.78 -1.83 16.36
CA GLU A 114 -19.12 -1.83 15.77
C GLU A 114 -19.19 -2.69 14.49
N ASN A 115 -18.12 -2.65 13.67
CA ASN A 115 -17.98 -3.46 12.46
C ASN A 115 -17.55 -4.90 12.74
N ARG A 116 -17.41 -5.31 13.99
CA ARG A 116 -16.97 -6.65 14.41
C ARG A 116 -15.61 -7.04 13.85
N VAL A 117 -14.72 -6.07 13.76
CA VAL A 117 -13.33 -6.27 13.35
C VAL A 117 -12.47 -6.28 14.62
N PRO A 118 -11.97 -7.43 15.06
CA PRO A 118 -11.17 -7.52 16.29
C PRO A 118 -9.80 -6.87 16.08
N VAL A 119 -9.40 -5.98 16.98
CA VAL A 119 -8.04 -5.45 17.03
C VAL A 119 -7.14 -6.54 17.63
N GLU A 120 -6.10 -6.94 16.86
CA GLU A 120 -5.13 -7.94 17.29
C GLU A 120 -4.07 -7.36 18.23
N SER A 121 -3.64 -6.12 17.96
CA SER A 121 -2.56 -5.45 18.69
C SER A 121 -2.69 -3.94 18.61
N GLU A 122 -2.25 -3.28 19.68
CA GLU A 122 -2.04 -1.83 19.75
C GLU A 122 -0.57 -1.58 20.08
N VAL A 123 0.07 -0.66 19.36
CA VAL A 123 1.48 -0.29 19.57
C VAL A 123 1.59 1.21 19.77
N SER A 124 2.37 1.62 20.77
CA SER A 124 2.83 3.01 20.95
C SER A 124 4.29 3.12 20.56
N TRP A 125 4.58 4.00 19.62
CA TRP A 125 5.92 4.18 19.09
C TRP A 125 6.71 5.24 19.85
N PRO A 126 8.04 5.12 19.95
CA PRO A 126 8.86 6.07 20.75
C PRO A 126 8.73 7.53 20.34
N GLN A 127 8.37 7.81 19.09
CA GLN A 127 8.20 9.17 18.56
C GLN A 127 6.77 9.71 18.71
N GLY A 128 5.91 9.02 19.49
CA GLY A 128 4.56 9.43 19.81
C GLY A 128 3.48 8.89 18.85
N GLY A 129 3.86 8.21 17.77
CA GLY A 129 2.90 7.53 16.91
C GLY A 129 2.25 6.34 17.61
N ARG A 130 1.06 5.94 17.12
CA ARG A 130 0.30 4.78 17.61
C ARG A 130 -0.19 3.97 16.42
N SER A 131 -0.28 2.65 16.58
CA SER A 131 -0.78 1.74 15.55
C SER A 131 -1.79 0.75 16.10
N LEU A 132 -2.88 0.54 15.33
CA LEU A 132 -3.84 -0.55 15.51
C LEU A 132 -3.62 -1.59 14.43
N TYR A 133 -3.57 -2.86 14.80
CA TYR A 133 -3.42 -3.98 13.87
C TYR A 133 -4.65 -4.88 13.92
N PHE A 134 -5.15 -5.25 12.75
CA PHE A 134 -6.26 -6.19 12.58
C PHE A 134 -6.15 -6.94 11.26
N ARG A 135 -7.09 -7.85 10.97
CA ARG A 135 -7.09 -8.66 9.75
C ARG A 135 -8.24 -8.29 8.83
N ASP A 136 -7.95 -8.29 7.54
CA ASP A 136 -8.98 -8.32 6.51
C ASP A 136 -9.55 -9.75 6.33
N PRO A 137 -10.58 -9.96 5.47
CA PRO A 137 -11.18 -11.29 5.27
C PRO A 137 -10.23 -12.36 4.72
N ASP A 138 -9.12 -11.98 4.09
CA ASP A 138 -8.10 -12.89 3.56
C ASP A 138 -6.95 -13.12 4.55
N GLY A 139 -7.02 -12.54 5.76
CA GLY A 139 -6.02 -12.66 6.80
C GLY A 139 -4.82 -11.73 6.60
N LEU A 140 -4.90 -10.78 5.69
CA LEU A 140 -3.86 -9.78 5.50
C LEU A 140 -3.82 -8.82 6.69
N VAL A 141 -2.62 -8.44 7.13
CA VAL A 141 -2.46 -7.51 8.25
C VAL A 141 -2.72 -6.09 7.78
N VAL A 142 -3.75 -5.47 8.36
CA VAL A 142 -4.07 -4.07 8.15
C VAL A 142 -3.62 -3.27 9.38
N GLU A 143 -2.92 -2.18 9.14
CA GLU A 143 -2.51 -1.25 10.17
C GLU A 143 -3.19 0.10 9.96
N LEU A 144 -3.70 0.69 11.05
CA LEU A 144 -4.02 2.13 11.11
C LEU A 144 -2.95 2.81 11.93
N ALA A 145 -2.23 3.75 11.32
CA ALA A 145 -1.10 4.42 11.96
C ALA A 145 -1.31 5.93 12.05
N THR A 146 -1.03 6.50 13.23
CA THR A 146 -1.01 7.95 13.42
C THR A 146 0.37 8.51 13.08
N ARG A 147 0.47 9.84 12.95
CA ARG A 147 1.75 10.53 12.81
C ARG A 147 2.70 10.21 13.96
N GLY A 148 4.00 10.21 13.66
CA GLY A 148 5.05 9.87 14.62
C GLY A 148 5.52 8.41 14.56
N LEU A 149 5.05 7.66 13.55
CA LEU A 149 5.60 6.35 13.21
C LEU A 149 6.90 6.49 12.38
N TRP A 150 6.89 7.35 11.38
CA TRP A 150 8.01 7.62 10.50
C TRP A 150 8.41 9.11 10.54
N ARG A 151 9.68 9.41 10.23
CA ARG A 151 10.17 10.80 10.22
C ARG A 151 9.43 11.72 9.22
N ASN A 152 8.91 11.15 8.16
CA ASN A 152 8.22 11.86 7.08
C ASN A 152 6.69 11.76 7.18
N TYR A 153 6.20 11.20 8.28
CA TYR A 153 4.77 11.02 8.52
C TYR A 153 4.38 11.34 9.98
#